data_87667b573e744d427dbbee17d409f579
#
_entry.id   87667b573e744d427dbbee17d409f579
#
_cell.length_a   1.000
_cell.length_b   1.000
_cell.length_c   1.000
_cell.angle_alpha   90.00
_cell.angle_beta   90.00
_cell.angle_gamma   90.00
#
_symmetry.space_group_name_H-M   'P 1'
#
loop_
_entity.id
_entity.type
_entity.pdbx_description
1 polymer ?
#
loop_
_entity_poly.entity_id
_entity_poly.type
_entity_poly.pdbx_seq_one_letter_code
_entity_poly.pdbx_strand_id
1 'polypeptide(L)'
;MIQCVIYARVSTAGQDSKRQLCELRAYTDRMGYNVVCEFSEKISGAKKVEERNALQELLKYVESNPVDKILIYECSRLSRRAVDFLQVIEYLTERKISVYIHQNGLETLLSDGSVNPIAQLVLGILAQFNSMERTLIRSRMESGFRHYMSNGGKVGRKVGYRKSDEAMKQEYSKEIQLLKKGLSLRNVSAITGTAVNTLKKLKGIFLNTL
;
A
#
# COMPACT_ATOMS: atom_id res chain seq x y z
N MET A 1 24.29 8.81 21.41
CA MET A 1 22.82 9.03 21.27
C MET A 1 22.34 8.05 20.21
N ILE A 2 21.32 7.25 20.50
CA ILE A 2 20.79 6.23 19.56
C ILE A 2 20.20 6.94 18.35
N GLN A 3 20.71 6.60 17.17
CA GLN A 3 20.18 7.09 15.88
C GLN A 3 18.99 6.23 15.49
N CYS A 4 17.83 6.84 15.36
CA CYS A 4 16.64 6.08 15.02
C CYS A 4 15.88 6.65 13.81
N VAL A 5 15.17 5.75 13.17
CA VAL A 5 14.30 6.06 12.03
C VAL A 5 12.87 5.68 12.41
N ILE A 6 11.90 6.53 12.07
CA ILE A 6 10.49 6.21 12.20
C ILE A 6 9.95 5.76 10.83
N TYR A 7 9.28 4.61 10.82
CA TYR A 7 8.57 4.15 9.64
C TYR A 7 7.07 4.03 9.91
N ALA A 8 6.28 4.70 9.10
CA ALA A 8 4.83 4.71 9.20
C ALA A 8 4.17 4.35 7.86
N ARG A 9 3.16 3.49 7.92
CA ARG A 9 2.29 3.21 6.79
C ARG A 9 0.89 3.71 7.11
N VAL A 10 0.41 4.64 6.29
CA VAL A 10 -0.90 5.27 6.47
C VAL A 10 -1.94 4.65 5.54
N SER A 11 -3.13 4.37 6.07
CA SER A 11 -4.28 4.01 5.24
C SER A 11 -4.93 5.28 4.65
N THR A 12 -5.83 5.10 3.68
CA THR A 12 -6.58 6.21 3.06
C THR A 12 -7.46 7.00 4.04
N ALA A 13 -7.80 6.44 5.22
CA ALA A 13 -8.52 7.12 6.29
C ALA A 13 -7.52 7.78 7.25
N GLY A 14 -7.22 9.06 7.01
CA GLY A 14 -6.05 9.79 7.53
C GLY A 14 -5.95 10.10 9.03
N GLN A 15 -6.92 9.79 9.89
CA GLN A 15 -6.87 10.18 11.32
C GLN A 15 -5.97 9.27 12.16
N ASP A 16 -5.96 7.98 11.91
CA ASP A 16 -5.23 6.98 12.72
C ASP A 16 -3.70 7.07 12.54
N SER A 17 -3.25 7.53 11.39
CA SER A 17 -1.83 7.62 11.07
C SER A 17 -1.11 8.79 11.73
N LYS A 18 -1.78 9.94 11.88
CA LYS A 18 -1.22 11.09 12.59
C LYS A 18 -1.01 10.78 14.06
N ARG A 19 -1.96 10.07 14.68
CA ARG A 19 -1.87 9.62 16.07
C ARG A 19 -0.65 8.70 16.27
N GLN A 20 -0.51 7.69 15.41
CA GLN A 20 0.61 6.73 15.48
C GLN A 20 1.98 7.43 15.39
N LEU A 21 2.14 8.37 14.45
CA LEU A 21 3.37 9.15 14.34
C LEU A 21 3.61 10.02 15.58
N CYS A 22 2.58 10.67 16.12
CA CYS A 22 2.69 11.44 17.37
C CYS A 22 3.17 10.56 18.53
N GLU A 23 2.60 9.37 18.69
CA GLU A 23 2.97 8.44 19.77
C GLU A 23 4.42 7.96 19.61
N LEU A 24 4.87 7.66 18.38
CA LEU A 24 6.26 7.27 18.10
C LEU A 24 7.24 8.41 18.39
N ARG A 25 6.93 9.65 17.99
CA ARG A 25 7.77 10.83 18.29
C ARG A 25 7.84 11.10 19.79
N ALA A 26 6.70 11.08 20.49
CA ALA A 26 6.68 11.23 21.95
C ALA A 26 7.50 10.13 22.66
N TYR A 27 7.50 8.91 22.11
CA TYR A 27 8.33 7.83 22.63
C TYR A 27 9.83 8.12 22.41
N THR A 28 10.23 8.58 21.20
CA THR A 28 11.63 8.91 20.91
C THR A 28 12.14 10.04 21.78
N ASP A 29 11.33 11.08 21.99
CA ASP A 29 11.65 12.24 22.86
C ASP A 29 11.86 11.77 24.30
N ARG A 30 10.95 10.95 24.84
CA ARG A 30 11.06 10.40 26.19
C ARG A 30 12.31 9.53 26.40
N MET A 31 12.70 8.78 25.36
CA MET A 31 13.87 7.89 25.41
C MET A 31 15.18 8.62 25.07
N GLY A 32 15.13 9.90 24.69
CA GLY A 32 16.30 10.66 24.28
C GLY A 32 16.96 10.14 22.99
N TYR A 33 16.17 9.59 22.06
CA TYR A 33 16.68 9.11 20.78
C TYR A 33 16.77 10.26 19.77
N ASN A 34 17.74 10.17 18.87
CA ASN A 34 17.85 11.11 17.75
C ASN A 34 17.14 10.55 16.51
N VAL A 35 16.02 11.15 16.12
CA VAL A 35 15.28 10.78 14.91
C VAL A 35 16.00 11.38 13.70
N VAL A 36 16.72 10.55 12.95
CA VAL A 36 17.50 10.99 11.77
C VAL A 36 16.67 11.06 10.50
N CYS A 37 15.62 10.24 10.39
CA CYS A 37 14.73 10.25 9.24
C CYS A 37 13.35 9.67 9.58
N GLU A 38 12.31 10.10 8.85
CA GLU A 38 10.97 9.52 8.91
C GLU A 38 10.54 9.11 7.51
N PHE A 39 10.12 7.85 7.37
CA PHE A 39 9.56 7.32 6.13
C PHE A 39 8.07 7.06 6.30
N SER A 40 7.27 7.57 5.40
CA SER A 40 5.84 7.33 5.41
C SER A 40 5.29 7.03 4.03
N GLU A 41 4.37 6.07 3.95
CA GLU A 41 3.70 5.73 2.69
C GLU A 41 2.19 5.56 2.86
N LYS A 42 1.45 5.95 1.82
CA LYS A 42 0.01 5.78 1.76
C LYS A 42 -0.32 4.62 0.83
N ILE A 43 -0.26 3.40 1.37
CA ILE A 43 -0.42 2.19 0.57
C ILE A 43 -1.12 1.08 1.34
N SER A 44 -1.77 0.16 0.61
CA SER A 44 -2.32 -1.06 1.21
C SER A 44 -1.20 -1.96 1.74
N GLY A 45 -1.31 -2.40 2.99
CA GLY A 45 -0.36 -3.38 3.56
C GLY A 45 -0.42 -4.78 2.92
N ALA A 46 -1.27 -4.99 1.90
CA ALA A 46 -1.33 -6.23 1.13
C ALA A 46 -0.32 -6.26 -0.02
N LYS A 47 0.26 -5.12 -0.41
CA LYS A 47 1.29 -5.06 -1.44
C LYS A 47 2.59 -5.70 -0.97
N LYS A 48 3.34 -6.29 -1.90
CA LYS A 48 4.65 -6.86 -1.65
C LYS A 48 5.65 -5.77 -1.24
N VAL A 49 6.73 -6.18 -0.58
CA VAL A 49 7.79 -5.26 -0.11
C VAL A 49 8.38 -4.47 -1.28
N GLU A 50 8.58 -5.11 -2.44
CA GLU A 50 9.16 -4.50 -3.64
C GLU A 50 8.28 -3.38 -4.24
N GLU A 51 6.97 -3.41 -3.98
CA GLU A 51 6.00 -2.41 -4.45
C GLU A 51 5.83 -1.23 -3.48
N ARG A 52 6.60 -1.21 -2.39
CA ARG A 52 6.46 -0.27 -1.28
C ARG A 52 7.63 0.70 -1.25
N ASN A 53 7.47 1.81 -1.97
CA ASN A 53 8.55 2.77 -2.22
C ASN A 53 9.22 3.27 -0.92
N ALA A 54 8.45 3.71 0.08
CA ALA A 54 9.02 4.22 1.31
C ALA A 54 9.73 3.13 2.15
N LEU A 55 9.27 1.88 2.08
CA LEU A 55 9.98 0.77 2.72
C LEU A 55 11.29 0.46 1.99
N GLN A 56 11.29 0.49 0.65
CA GLN A 56 12.50 0.34 -0.14
C GLN A 56 13.50 1.48 0.11
N GLU A 57 13.01 2.70 0.22
CA GLU A 57 13.84 3.87 0.56
C GLU A 57 14.44 3.73 1.97
N LEU A 58 13.66 3.28 2.96
CA LEU A 58 14.15 2.96 4.29
C LEU A 58 15.28 1.92 4.24
N LEU A 59 15.07 0.79 3.53
CA LEU A 59 16.06 -0.29 3.46
C LEU A 59 17.35 0.18 2.78
N LYS A 60 17.27 1.00 1.73
CA LYS A 60 18.43 1.65 1.11
C LYS A 60 19.11 2.66 2.04
N TYR A 61 18.31 3.40 2.80
CA TYR A 61 18.84 4.40 3.73
C TYR A 61 19.71 3.77 4.81
N VAL A 62 19.26 2.66 5.40
CA VAL A 62 20.02 1.96 6.44
C VAL A 62 21.28 1.25 5.92
N GLU A 63 21.41 1.03 4.61
CA GLU A 63 22.65 0.53 4.00
C GLU A 63 23.76 1.60 3.94
N SER A 64 23.37 2.88 3.84
CA SER A 64 24.29 3.99 3.59
C SER A 64 24.46 4.91 4.80
N ASN A 65 23.66 4.75 5.84
CA ASN A 65 23.65 5.65 6.99
C ASN A 65 23.68 4.85 8.30
N PRO A 66 24.33 5.36 9.36
CA PRO A 66 24.31 4.75 10.67
C PRO A 66 22.90 4.86 11.28
N VAL A 67 22.28 3.72 11.51
CA VAL A 67 20.97 3.61 12.15
C VAL A 67 21.03 2.49 13.17
N ASP A 68 20.73 2.81 14.43
CA ASP A 68 20.73 1.82 15.51
C ASP A 68 19.34 1.17 15.65
N LYS A 69 18.28 1.93 15.36
CA LYS A 69 16.91 1.49 15.65
C LYS A 69 15.89 2.01 14.64
N ILE A 70 14.95 1.14 14.28
CA ILE A 70 13.77 1.50 13.51
C ILE A 70 12.54 1.37 14.41
N LEU A 71 11.72 2.41 14.46
CA LEU A 71 10.47 2.42 15.21
C LEU A 71 9.28 2.27 14.27
N ILE A 72 8.43 1.31 14.59
CA ILE A 72 7.15 1.10 13.93
C ILE A 72 6.02 1.05 14.96
N TYR A 73 4.82 1.39 14.55
CA TYR A 73 3.69 1.35 15.47
C TYR A 73 3.24 -0.10 15.74
N GLU A 74 3.04 -0.89 14.70
CA GLU A 74 2.63 -2.31 14.76
C GLU A 74 3.26 -3.13 13.63
N CYS A 75 3.33 -4.44 13.79
CA CYS A 75 3.93 -5.37 12.81
C CYS A 75 3.33 -5.22 11.40
N SER A 76 2.03 -4.98 11.30
CA SER A 76 1.34 -4.85 10.02
C SER A 76 1.83 -3.65 9.19
N ARG A 77 2.56 -2.69 9.80
CA ARG A 77 3.15 -1.56 9.08
C ARG A 77 4.28 -2.02 8.17
N LEU A 78 5.15 -2.91 8.62
CA LEU A 78 6.20 -3.50 7.77
C LEU A 78 5.63 -4.46 6.73
N SER A 79 4.82 -5.43 7.12
CA SER A 79 4.09 -6.27 6.18
C SER A 79 2.88 -6.94 6.84
N ARG A 80 1.84 -7.21 6.04
CA ARG A 80 0.73 -8.09 6.43
C ARG A 80 0.98 -9.56 6.07
N ARG A 81 2.00 -9.85 5.28
CA ARG A 81 2.43 -11.22 4.99
C ARG A 81 3.50 -11.60 6.01
N ALA A 82 3.29 -12.72 6.69
CA ALA A 82 4.21 -13.20 7.72
C ALA A 82 5.64 -13.38 7.18
N VAL A 83 5.76 -13.98 6.00
CA VAL A 83 7.06 -14.24 5.36
C VAL A 83 7.81 -12.94 5.09
N ASP A 84 7.18 -11.97 4.45
CA ASP A 84 7.80 -10.68 4.12
C ASP A 84 8.21 -9.91 5.41
N PHE A 85 7.35 -9.97 6.45
CA PHE A 85 7.65 -9.33 7.73
C PHE A 85 8.90 -9.93 8.37
N LEU A 86 8.96 -11.26 8.46
CA LEU A 86 10.09 -11.95 9.07
C LEU A 86 11.39 -11.75 8.28
N GLN A 87 11.33 -11.75 6.95
CA GLN A 87 12.48 -11.44 6.10
C GLN A 87 13.04 -10.03 6.34
N VAL A 88 12.17 -9.03 6.50
CA VAL A 88 12.61 -7.65 6.80
C VAL A 88 13.22 -7.58 8.21
N ILE A 89 12.63 -8.26 9.20
CA ILE A 89 13.20 -8.31 10.56
C ILE A 89 14.58 -8.99 10.56
N GLU A 90 14.71 -10.13 9.88
CA GLU A 90 15.97 -10.85 9.76
C GLU A 90 17.05 -9.99 9.10
N TYR A 91 16.75 -9.39 7.95
CA TYR A 91 17.63 -8.48 7.23
C TYR A 91 18.16 -7.33 8.10
N LEU A 92 17.31 -6.72 8.93
CA LEU A 92 17.70 -5.63 9.82
C LEU A 92 18.49 -6.15 11.02
N THR A 93 18.10 -7.29 11.57
CA THR A 93 18.77 -7.93 12.72
C THR A 93 20.21 -8.35 12.39
N GLU A 94 20.46 -8.91 11.19
CA GLU A 94 21.80 -9.24 10.69
C GLU A 94 22.71 -8.01 10.62
N ARG A 95 22.13 -6.84 10.37
CA ARG A 95 22.84 -5.54 10.35
C ARG A 95 22.95 -4.87 11.72
N LYS A 96 22.52 -5.57 12.78
CA LYS A 96 22.48 -5.04 14.15
C LYS A 96 21.58 -3.81 14.32
N ILE A 97 20.57 -3.68 13.47
CA ILE A 97 19.55 -2.64 13.55
C ILE A 97 18.35 -3.20 14.31
N SER A 98 18.07 -2.63 15.47
CA SER A 98 16.93 -3.04 16.28
C SER A 98 15.62 -2.54 15.71
N VAL A 99 14.56 -3.35 15.71
CA VAL A 99 13.21 -2.91 15.38
C VAL A 99 12.36 -2.88 16.64
N TYR A 100 11.84 -1.70 16.95
CA TYR A 100 10.93 -1.49 18.07
C TYR A 100 9.48 -1.40 17.59
N ILE A 101 8.62 -2.26 18.10
CA ILE A 101 7.20 -2.32 17.83
C ILE A 101 6.43 -1.69 19.00
N HIS A 102 5.96 -0.46 18.80
CA HIS A 102 5.39 0.38 19.86
C HIS A 102 4.17 -0.25 20.53
N GLN A 103 3.24 -0.77 19.74
CA GLN A 103 1.99 -1.35 20.25
C GLN A 103 2.21 -2.52 21.23
N ASN A 104 3.26 -3.29 21.04
CA ASN A 104 3.56 -4.47 21.84
C ASN A 104 4.70 -4.23 22.85
N GLY A 105 5.38 -3.09 22.77
CA GLY A 105 6.58 -2.83 23.58
C GLY A 105 7.72 -3.81 23.31
N LEU A 106 7.79 -4.37 22.10
CA LEU A 106 8.75 -5.40 21.73
C LEU A 106 9.92 -4.80 20.94
N GLU A 107 11.11 -5.28 21.25
CA GLU A 107 12.34 -4.91 20.58
C GLU A 107 13.09 -6.15 20.12
N THR A 108 13.56 -6.14 18.86
CA THR A 108 14.18 -7.33 18.23
C THR A 108 15.58 -7.63 18.73
N LEU A 109 16.31 -6.63 19.21
CA LEU A 109 17.64 -6.79 19.82
C LEU A 109 17.61 -6.40 21.29
N LEU A 110 18.41 -7.07 22.10
CA LEU A 110 18.70 -6.70 23.48
C LEU A 110 19.74 -5.56 23.54
N SER A 111 19.95 -5.00 24.71
CA SER A 111 20.92 -3.90 24.95
C SER A 111 22.35 -4.24 24.60
N ASP A 112 22.70 -5.52 24.66
CA ASP A 112 24.03 -6.05 24.28
C ASP A 112 24.15 -6.31 22.75
N GLY A 113 23.11 -6.01 21.95
CA GLY A 113 23.06 -6.26 20.54
C GLY A 113 22.78 -7.70 20.13
N SER A 114 22.51 -8.58 21.09
CA SER A 114 22.08 -9.95 20.81
C SER A 114 20.58 -9.99 20.40
N VAL A 115 20.19 -11.02 19.70
CA VAL A 115 18.79 -11.22 19.30
C VAL A 115 17.93 -11.48 20.54
N ASN A 116 16.82 -10.76 20.66
CA ASN A 116 15.84 -11.00 21.71
C ASN A 116 15.00 -12.24 21.38
N PRO A 117 15.20 -13.39 22.04
CA PRO A 117 14.50 -14.62 21.68
C PRO A 117 13.00 -14.55 21.97
N ILE A 118 12.59 -13.80 22.98
CA ILE A 118 11.18 -13.59 23.31
C ILE A 118 10.51 -12.78 22.22
N ALA A 119 11.14 -11.68 21.79
CA ALA A 119 10.61 -10.88 20.68
C ALA A 119 10.52 -11.70 19.40
N GLN A 120 11.53 -12.49 19.07
CA GLN A 120 11.53 -13.36 17.89
C GLN A 120 10.35 -14.34 17.90
N LEU A 121 10.10 -15.01 19.02
CA LEU A 121 8.98 -15.94 19.18
C LEU A 121 7.63 -15.19 19.05
N VAL A 122 7.45 -14.10 19.80
CA VAL A 122 6.19 -13.34 19.81
C VAL A 122 5.90 -12.74 18.44
N LEU A 123 6.92 -12.18 17.76
CA LEU A 123 6.76 -11.61 16.41
C LEU A 123 6.43 -12.68 15.38
N GLY A 124 7.00 -13.87 15.49
CA GLY A 124 6.64 -15.03 14.66
C GLY A 124 5.16 -15.40 14.82
N ILE A 125 4.68 -15.49 16.04
CA ILE A 125 3.27 -15.77 16.35
C ILE A 125 2.36 -14.65 15.81
N LEU A 126 2.67 -13.39 16.10
CA LEU A 126 1.88 -12.25 15.62
C LEU A 126 1.81 -12.17 14.09
N ALA A 127 2.91 -12.47 13.40
CA ALA A 127 2.95 -12.53 11.95
C ALA A 127 1.98 -13.62 11.40
N GLN A 128 1.93 -14.79 12.04
CA GLN A 128 0.99 -15.86 11.67
C GLN A 128 -0.47 -15.46 11.93
N PHE A 129 -0.78 -14.84 13.06
CA PHE A 129 -2.13 -14.35 13.36
C PHE A 129 -2.61 -13.32 12.33
N ASN A 130 -1.78 -12.35 11.95
CA ASN A 130 -2.09 -11.38 10.91
C ASN A 130 -2.37 -12.04 9.55
N SER A 131 -1.68 -13.12 9.23
CA SER A 131 -1.91 -13.91 8.02
C SER A 131 -3.23 -14.68 8.09
N MET A 132 -3.53 -15.30 9.22
CA MET A 132 -4.78 -16.04 9.45
C MET A 132 -5.99 -15.12 9.39
N GLU A 133 -5.95 -13.95 10.01
CA GLU A 133 -7.05 -12.97 9.99
C GLU A 133 -7.44 -12.60 8.54
N ARG A 134 -6.46 -12.33 7.69
CA ARG A 134 -6.72 -12.06 6.25
C ARG A 134 -7.41 -13.24 5.55
N THR A 135 -6.97 -14.47 5.85
CA THR A 135 -7.58 -15.67 5.28
C THR A 135 -9.02 -15.82 5.72
N LEU A 136 -9.32 -15.58 7.01
CA LEU A 136 -10.67 -15.60 7.55
C LEU A 136 -11.58 -14.53 6.94
N ILE A 137 -11.08 -13.29 6.80
CA ILE A 137 -11.82 -12.21 6.15
C ILE A 137 -12.13 -12.59 4.70
N ARG A 138 -11.16 -13.10 3.96
CA ARG A 138 -11.36 -13.54 2.57
C ARG A 138 -12.36 -14.66 2.45
N SER A 139 -12.27 -15.68 3.32
CA SER A 139 -13.23 -16.79 3.36
C SER A 139 -14.66 -16.29 3.63
N ARG A 140 -14.85 -15.36 4.58
CA ARG A 140 -16.16 -14.74 4.85
C ARG A 140 -16.69 -13.97 3.65
N MET A 141 -15.82 -13.20 2.97
CA MET A 141 -16.21 -12.49 1.73
C MET A 141 -16.60 -13.45 0.62
N GLU A 142 -15.86 -14.52 0.42
CA GLU A 142 -16.16 -15.54 -0.60
C GLU A 142 -17.47 -16.29 -0.28
N SER A 143 -17.72 -16.60 1.00
CA SER A 143 -18.98 -17.19 1.44
C SER A 143 -20.18 -16.24 1.23
N GLY A 144 -20.03 -14.98 1.62
CA GLY A 144 -21.05 -13.95 1.38
C GLY A 144 -21.33 -13.72 -0.09
N PHE A 145 -20.27 -13.73 -0.91
CA PHE A 145 -20.38 -13.62 -2.36
C PHE A 145 -21.14 -14.81 -2.98
N ARG A 146 -20.81 -16.04 -2.57
CA ARG A 146 -21.54 -17.24 -3.02
C ARG A 146 -23.02 -17.19 -2.64
N HIS A 147 -23.33 -16.78 -1.39
CA HIS A 147 -24.71 -16.61 -0.94
C HIS A 147 -25.44 -15.53 -1.77
N TYR A 148 -24.80 -14.38 -2.04
CA TYR A 148 -25.37 -13.35 -2.90
C TYR A 148 -25.69 -13.88 -4.31
N MET A 149 -24.77 -14.65 -4.91
CA MET A 149 -24.96 -15.24 -6.24
C MET A 149 -26.07 -16.30 -6.26
N SER A 150 -26.15 -17.16 -5.24
CA SER A 150 -27.21 -18.20 -5.13
C SER A 150 -28.62 -17.59 -4.99
N ASN A 151 -28.71 -16.38 -4.43
CA ASN A 151 -29.97 -15.62 -4.32
C ASN A 151 -30.26 -14.74 -5.55
N GLY A 152 -29.65 -15.05 -6.71
CA GLY A 152 -29.88 -14.33 -7.97
C GLY A 152 -29.12 -13.00 -8.07
N GLY A 153 -28.16 -12.77 -7.20
CA GLY A 153 -27.28 -11.59 -7.27
C GLY A 153 -26.51 -11.54 -8.59
N LYS A 154 -26.34 -10.34 -9.12
CA LYS A 154 -25.60 -10.12 -10.37
C LYS A 154 -24.33 -9.33 -10.09
N VAL A 155 -23.23 -9.78 -10.68
CA VAL A 155 -21.92 -9.14 -10.56
C VAL A 155 -21.49 -8.55 -11.88
N GLY A 156 -20.67 -7.51 -11.78
CA GLY A 156 -20.20 -6.79 -12.94
C GLY A 156 -21.06 -5.60 -13.31
N ARG A 157 -20.85 -5.09 -14.51
CA ARG A 157 -21.56 -3.91 -15.02
C ARG A 157 -23.02 -4.26 -15.27
N LYS A 158 -23.95 -3.43 -14.78
CA LYS A 158 -25.39 -3.61 -15.06
C LYS A 158 -25.62 -3.71 -16.57
N VAL A 159 -26.47 -4.66 -16.97
CA VAL A 159 -26.86 -4.80 -18.37
C VAL A 159 -27.46 -3.48 -18.84
N GLY A 160 -27.04 -2.97 -20.00
CA GLY A 160 -27.49 -1.69 -20.53
C GLY A 160 -26.83 -0.44 -19.91
N TYR A 161 -25.95 -0.58 -18.90
CA TYR A 161 -25.23 0.58 -18.38
C TYR A 161 -24.30 1.15 -19.44
N ARG A 162 -24.52 2.41 -19.78
CA ARG A 162 -23.67 3.24 -20.63
C ARG A 162 -23.29 4.50 -19.84
N LYS A 163 -22.04 4.94 -19.95
CA LYS A 163 -21.65 6.26 -19.42
C LYS A 163 -22.52 7.32 -20.11
N SER A 164 -22.91 8.36 -19.37
CA SER A 164 -23.61 9.49 -19.98
C SER A 164 -22.74 10.15 -21.05
N ASP A 165 -23.37 10.79 -22.02
CA ASP A 165 -22.65 11.44 -23.12
C ASP A 165 -21.79 12.60 -22.59
N GLU A 166 -22.23 13.29 -21.52
CA GLU A 166 -21.43 14.31 -20.82
C GLU A 166 -20.17 13.73 -20.20
N ALA A 167 -20.29 12.61 -19.48
CA ALA A 167 -19.14 11.95 -18.88
C ALA A 167 -18.15 11.45 -19.95
N MET A 168 -18.64 10.91 -21.06
CA MET A 168 -17.80 10.52 -22.19
C MET A 168 -17.13 11.73 -22.86
N LYS A 169 -17.83 12.85 -22.98
CA LYS A 169 -17.30 14.09 -23.55
C LYS A 169 -16.16 14.68 -22.69
N GLN A 170 -16.28 14.61 -21.37
CA GLN A 170 -15.21 15.03 -20.45
C GLN A 170 -14.00 14.09 -20.53
N GLU A 171 -14.22 12.77 -20.40
CA GLU A 171 -13.17 11.77 -20.37
C GLU A 171 -12.36 11.70 -21.67
N TYR A 172 -13.03 11.85 -22.83
CA TYR A 172 -12.43 11.72 -24.16
C TYR A 172 -12.37 13.04 -24.93
N SER A 173 -12.25 14.15 -24.21
CA SER A 173 -12.28 15.50 -24.82
C SER A 173 -11.19 15.70 -25.88
N LYS A 174 -9.98 15.19 -25.63
CA LYS A 174 -8.84 15.25 -26.56
C LYS A 174 -9.09 14.44 -27.83
N GLU A 175 -9.58 13.22 -27.67
CA GLU A 175 -9.93 12.32 -28.78
C GLU A 175 -11.02 12.93 -29.68
N ILE A 176 -12.07 13.47 -29.06
CA ILE A 176 -13.18 14.11 -29.78
C ILE A 176 -12.67 15.33 -30.57
N GLN A 177 -11.77 16.14 -29.99
CA GLN A 177 -11.17 17.28 -30.71
C GLN A 177 -10.33 16.83 -31.90
N LEU A 178 -9.52 15.78 -31.76
CA LEU A 178 -8.71 15.24 -32.85
C LEU A 178 -9.57 14.65 -33.97
N LEU A 179 -10.65 13.95 -33.62
CA LEU A 179 -11.62 13.43 -34.58
C LEU A 179 -12.37 14.55 -35.32
N LYS A 180 -12.73 15.66 -34.63
CA LYS A 180 -13.32 16.85 -35.24
C LYS A 180 -12.39 17.54 -36.22
N LYS A 181 -11.08 17.48 -35.99
CA LYS A 181 -10.04 17.98 -36.92
C LYS A 181 -9.82 17.07 -38.12
N GLY A 182 -10.60 15.99 -38.30
CA GLY A 182 -10.53 15.10 -39.45
C GLY A 182 -9.47 14.01 -39.39
N LEU A 183 -8.79 13.81 -38.23
CA LEU A 183 -7.79 12.75 -38.11
C LEU A 183 -8.44 11.37 -38.21
N SER A 184 -7.72 10.42 -38.84
CA SER A 184 -8.18 9.04 -38.94
C SER A 184 -8.23 8.36 -37.55
N LEU A 185 -9.13 7.38 -37.37
CA LEU A 185 -9.26 6.63 -36.14
C LEU A 185 -7.92 5.99 -35.70
N ARG A 186 -7.12 5.52 -36.67
CA ARG A 186 -5.80 4.93 -36.41
C ARG A 186 -4.80 5.97 -35.89
N ASN A 187 -4.78 7.16 -36.49
CA ASN A 187 -3.88 8.24 -36.06
C ASN A 187 -4.25 8.73 -34.65
N VAL A 188 -5.56 8.91 -34.37
CA VAL A 188 -6.01 9.30 -33.03
C VAL A 188 -5.64 8.23 -31.99
N SER A 189 -5.84 6.95 -32.33
CA SER A 189 -5.42 5.84 -31.46
C SER A 189 -3.91 5.85 -31.16
N ALA A 190 -3.08 6.09 -32.18
CA ALA A 190 -1.64 6.18 -32.00
C ALA A 190 -1.22 7.36 -31.11
N ILE A 191 -1.92 8.51 -31.19
CA ILE A 191 -1.60 9.71 -30.42
C ILE A 191 -2.09 9.61 -28.96
N THR A 192 -3.27 9.02 -28.73
CA THR A 192 -3.94 9.03 -27.41
C THR A 192 -3.87 7.71 -26.67
N GLY A 193 -3.47 6.61 -27.32
CA GLY A 193 -3.51 5.26 -26.78
C GLY A 193 -4.92 4.65 -26.66
N THR A 194 -5.96 5.40 -27.08
CA THR A 194 -7.35 4.95 -26.99
C THR A 194 -7.67 3.92 -28.05
N ALA A 195 -8.31 2.80 -27.66
CA ALA A 195 -8.65 1.73 -28.59
C ALA A 195 -9.56 2.20 -29.73
N VAL A 196 -9.27 1.75 -30.96
CA VAL A 196 -10.00 2.13 -32.18
C VAL A 196 -11.51 1.89 -32.06
N ASN A 197 -11.95 0.81 -31.39
CA ASN A 197 -13.37 0.54 -31.17
C ASN A 197 -14.05 1.60 -30.28
N THR A 198 -13.34 2.15 -29.31
CA THR A 198 -13.82 3.27 -28.48
C THR A 198 -13.95 4.54 -29.33
N LEU A 199 -12.93 4.84 -30.14
CA LEU A 199 -12.94 5.99 -31.05
C LEU A 199 -14.07 5.90 -32.09
N LYS A 200 -14.34 4.70 -32.60
CA LYS A 200 -15.49 4.49 -33.53
C LYS A 200 -16.82 4.82 -32.86
N LYS A 201 -17.01 4.41 -31.59
CA LYS A 201 -18.19 4.77 -30.80
C LYS A 201 -18.29 6.28 -30.57
N LEU A 202 -17.20 6.93 -30.18
CA LEU A 202 -17.15 8.39 -29.97
C LEU A 202 -17.49 9.15 -31.25
N LYS A 203 -16.95 8.71 -32.38
CA LYS A 203 -17.28 9.29 -33.70
C LYS A 203 -18.75 9.16 -33.99
N GLY A 204 -19.36 8.00 -33.76
CA GLY A 204 -20.81 7.79 -33.96
C GLY A 204 -21.69 8.66 -33.07
N ILE A 205 -21.28 8.92 -31.83
CA ILE A 205 -22.06 9.71 -30.86
C ILE A 205 -21.91 11.21 -31.09
N PHE A 206 -20.70 11.70 -31.34
CA PHE A 206 -20.38 13.13 -31.29
C PHE A 206 -20.10 13.78 -32.65
N LEU A 207 -19.94 13.00 -33.73
CA LEU A 207 -19.62 13.52 -35.05
C LEU A 207 -20.63 13.12 -36.16
N ASN A 208 -21.46 12.09 -35.96
CA ASN A 208 -22.49 11.67 -36.94
C ASN A 208 -23.86 12.27 -36.63
N THR A 209 -23.95 13.33 -35.83
CA THR A 209 -25.17 14.07 -35.51
C THR A 209 -25.21 15.41 -36.29
N LEU A 210 -24.67 15.42 -37.50
CA LEU A 210 -24.81 16.52 -38.49
C LEU A 210 -25.34 15.97 -39.79
#